data_d74aee359a0ab6d3f69e04ab83d1e76a
#
_entry.id   d74aee359a0ab6d3f69e04ab83d1e76a
#
_cell.length_a   1.000
_cell.length_b   1.000
_cell.length_c   1.000
_cell.angle_alpha   90.00
_cell.angle_beta   90.00
_cell.angle_gamma   90.00
#
_symmetry.space_group_name_H-M   'P 1'
#
loop_
_entity.id
_entity.type
_entity.pdbx_description
1 polymer ?
#
loop_
_entity_poly.entity_id
_entity_poly.type
_entity_poly.pdbx_seq_one_letter_code
_entity_poly.pdbx_strand_id
1 'polypeptide(L)'
;MGMKQLYIFFKSNHISFLVITIFILVSCYGNVRLFSQPVRVGVILPLFEDSEDEAKKQFGTEVLNGIKFSLSEYYQSHGRDVFLDVRDSKKDIETTVNVLTELAGNDSIICVLGPIYSNELAESADIAFMNQLPVISPTATGDDLADTHDYLFQLNPSYDIRGRIMADYLYKELKMRNFAIISEESYGVNFADHFETEVKKLGGNIAAYETYKRDAKNINDIITELHKVILENDLFINPSNMNLKQREKLERSGVRYGLLDSLISQKTNVSIYYLFGRNAKKIIDTLNIKPYQLKSDSVKFIQGYFDVIYIPISNPSEIGMIVPELYSNGLNYFIAGTGDWNNEKALDENKVYMKNLIFESEYYLDENSPQLKELRSRLQKTDYTLDKSFLFGYDSMGLILHLISEGGTTRQLMYNDLLKVSSYDAVKSKITFDRKRVNSELNILTYDHGLKRICTY
;
A
#
# COMPACT_ATOMS: atom_id res chain seq x y z
N MET A 1 50.36 -1.97 -75.66
CA MET A 1 49.60 -2.21 -74.40
C MET A 1 48.28 -1.49 -74.56
N GLY A 2 47.15 -2.21 -74.73
CA GLY A 2 45.97 -1.69 -75.40
C GLY A 2 45.04 -0.91 -74.51
N MET A 3 44.30 0.03 -75.11
CA MET A 3 43.27 0.85 -74.49
C MET A 3 42.27 0.11 -73.55
N LYS A 4 42.08 -1.22 -73.68
CA LYS A 4 41.28 -2.02 -72.77
C LYS A 4 41.86 -2.17 -71.36
N GLN A 5 43.19 -2.15 -71.20
CA GLN A 5 43.79 -2.24 -69.83
C GLN A 5 43.69 -0.90 -69.08
N LEU A 6 43.75 0.23 -69.82
CA LEU A 6 43.54 1.55 -69.20
C LEU A 6 42.11 1.75 -68.75
N TYR A 7 41.13 1.28 -69.49
CA TYR A 7 39.73 1.39 -69.16
C TYR A 7 39.37 0.55 -67.92
N ILE A 8 39.95 -0.65 -67.76
CA ILE A 8 39.74 -1.48 -66.56
C ILE A 8 40.41 -0.86 -65.33
N PHE A 9 41.58 -0.25 -65.48
CA PHE A 9 42.28 0.43 -64.39
C PHE A 9 41.53 1.68 -63.88
N PHE A 10 40.97 2.49 -64.79
CA PHE A 10 40.14 3.67 -64.42
C PHE A 10 38.78 3.20 -63.75
N LYS A 11 38.15 2.14 -64.25
CA LYS A 11 36.89 1.64 -63.70
C LYS A 11 37.09 1.03 -62.32
N SER A 12 38.20 0.37 -62.03
CA SER A 12 38.58 -0.18 -60.73
C SER A 12 38.84 0.91 -59.69
N ASN A 13 39.53 2.03 -60.09
CA ASN A 13 39.79 3.11 -59.16
C ASN A 13 38.52 3.92 -58.79
N HIS A 14 37.59 4.11 -59.74
CA HIS A 14 36.33 4.78 -59.46
C HIS A 14 35.45 3.97 -58.49
N ILE A 15 35.42 2.65 -58.65
CA ILE A 15 34.69 1.78 -57.72
C ILE A 15 35.31 1.80 -56.31
N SER A 16 36.64 1.73 -56.22
CA SER A 16 37.38 1.86 -54.97
C SER A 16 37.16 3.22 -54.28
N PHE A 17 37.14 4.28 -55.06
CA PHE A 17 36.90 5.64 -54.55
C PHE A 17 35.46 5.79 -54.08
N LEU A 18 34.48 5.23 -54.79
CA LEU A 18 33.08 5.21 -54.39
C LEU A 18 32.85 4.42 -53.09
N VAL A 19 33.46 3.25 -52.93
CA VAL A 19 33.40 2.42 -51.73
C VAL A 19 34.04 3.13 -50.52
N ILE A 20 35.18 3.79 -50.71
CA ILE A 20 35.85 4.58 -49.67
C ILE A 20 34.99 5.77 -49.27
N THR A 21 34.37 6.47 -50.22
CA THR A 21 33.50 7.61 -49.97
C THR A 21 32.23 7.18 -49.23
N ILE A 22 31.62 6.03 -49.57
CA ILE A 22 30.48 5.44 -48.85
C ILE A 22 30.90 5.03 -47.45
N PHE A 23 32.07 4.43 -47.27
CA PHE A 23 32.59 4.03 -45.96
C PHE A 23 32.85 5.24 -45.05
N ILE A 24 33.40 6.34 -45.59
CA ILE A 24 33.59 7.60 -44.86
C ILE A 24 32.25 8.24 -44.54
N LEU A 25 31.28 8.25 -45.45
CA LEU A 25 29.91 8.72 -45.18
C LEU A 25 29.24 7.88 -44.11
N VAL A 26 29.30 6.56 -44.18
CA VAL A 26 28.73 5.66 -43.14
C VAL A 26 29.46 5.84 -41.81
N SER A 27 30.79 6.02 -41.81
CA SER A 27 31.56 6.32 -40.59
C SER A 27 31.25 7.72 -40.02
N CYS A 28 31.01 8.72 -40.87
CA CYS A 28 30.55 10.03 -40.43
C CYS A 28 29.11 10.02 -39.93
N TYR A 29 28.20 9.25 -40.55
CA TYR A 29 26.82 9.05 -40.07
C TYR A 29 26.78 8.18 -38.83
N GLY A 30 27.69 7.21 -38.66
CA GLY A 30 27.79 6.38 -37.45
C GLY A 30 28.28 7.14 -36.20
N ASN A 31 28.85 8.33 -36.36
CA ASN A 31 29.29 9.21 -35.29
C ASN A 31 28.43 10.48 -35.13
N VAL A 32 27.34 10.61 -35.87
CA VAL A 32 26.28 11.53 -35.47
C VAL A 32 25.68 10.95 -34.19
N ARG A 33 26.22 11.30 -33.03
CA ARG A 33 25.42 11.35 -31.82
C ARG A 33 24.24 12.22 -32.24
N LEU A 34 23.12 11.58 -32.55
CA LEU A 34 21.82 12.24 -32.52
C LEU A 34 21.83 12.98 -31.18
N PHE A 35 21.90 14.29 -31.20
CA PHE A 35 21.65 15.10 -30.02
C PHE A 35 20.24 14.71 -29.60
N SER A 36 20.16 13.70 -28.74
CA SER A 36 18.89 13.32 -28.14
C SER A 36 18.41 14.57 -27.44
N GLN A 37 17.22 15.02 -27.80
CA GLN A 37 16.58 16.12 -27.10
C GLN A 37 16.71 15.87 -25.58
N PRO A 38 17.02 16.88 -24.79
CA PRO A 38 17.13 16.71 -23.34
C PRO A 38 15.80 16.16 -22.80
N VAL A 39 15.86 15.03 -22.11
CA VAL A 39 14.69 14.42 -21.51
C VAL A 39 14.25 15.24 -20.29
N ARG A 40 12.97 15.60 -20.24
CA ARG A 40 12.40 16.31 -19.11
C ARG A 40 11.32 15.50 -18.45
N VAL A 41 11.29 15.55 -17.11
CA VAL A 41 10.23 14.99 -16.27
C VAL A 41 9.53 16.15 -15.57
N GLY A 42 8.23 16.30 -15.79
CA GLY A 42 7.41 17.22 -15.01
C GLY A 42 7.24 16.70 -13.59
N VAL A 43 7.17 17.57 -12.61
CA VAL A 43 6.93 17.21 -11.19
C VAL A 43 5.88 18.14 -10.63
N ILE A 44 4.76 17.58 -10.15
CA ILE A 44 3.66 18.35 -9.54
C ILE A 44 3.50 17.92 -8.09
N LEU A 45 3.80 18.82 -7.15
CA LEU A 45 3.77 18.55 -5.71
C LEU A 45 3.15 19.72 -4.95
N PRO A 46 2.54 19.51 -3.77
CA PRO A 46 2.02 20.57 -2.90
C PRO A 46 3.18 21.19 -2.11
N LEU A 47 3.93 22.07 -2.74
CA LEU A 47 5.12 22.69 -2.15
C LEU A 47 4.77 23.88 -1.27
N PHE A 48 3.60 24.53 -1.51
CA PHE A 48 3.15 25.72 -0.79
C PHE A 48 4.24 26.81 -0.69
N GLU A 49 4.92 27.08 -1.80
CA GLU A 49 6.09 27.98 -1.83
C GLU A 49 5.80 29.35 -1.23
N ASP A 50 4.57 29.86 -1.39
CA ASP A 50 4.13 31.15 -0.86
C ASP A 50 3.70 31.11 0.61
N SER A 51 3.70 29.94 1.27
CA SER A 51 3.27 29.78 2.67
C SER A 51 4.42 29.99 3.64
N GLU A 52 4.14 30.57 4.79
CA GLU A 52 5.08 30.62 5.93
C GLU A 52 4.95 29.39 6.85
N ASP A 53 3.94 28.53 6.61
CA ASP A 53 3.66 27.34 7.42
C ASP A 53 4.51 26.17 6.94
N GLU A 54 5.62 25.92 7.63
CA GLU A 54 6.54 24.84 7.31
C GLU A 54 5.90 23.44 7.42
N ALA A 55 4.90 23.26 8.27
CA ALA A 55 4.21 21.98 8.39
C ALA A 55 3.40 21.64 7.13
N LYS A 56 2.86 22.65 6.43
CA LYS A 56 2.19 22.44 5.14
C LYS A 56 3.16 22.04 4.01
N LYS A 57 4.35 22.61 4.04
CA LYS A 57 5.40 22.38 3.03
C LYS A 57 6.04 21.00 3.18
N GLN A 58 6.09 20.48 4.40
CA GLN A 58 6.94 19.35 4.78
C GLN A 58 6.77 18.16 3.83
N PHE A 59 5.53 17.69 3.63
CA PHE A 59 5.28 16.51 2.82
C PHE A 59 5.76 16.65 1.36
N GLY A 60 5.37 17.74 0.69
CA GLY A 60 5.80 18.00 -0.69
C GLY A 60 7.31 18.17 -0.83
N THR A 61 7.93 18.85 0.15
CA THR A 61 9.38 19.07 0.19
C THR A 61 10.15 17.77 0.37
N GLU A 62 9.71 16.88 1.25
CA GLU A 62 10.37 15.59 1.48
C GLU A 62 10.24 14.67 0.26
N VAL A 63 9.08 14.64 -0.40
CA VAL A 63 8.92 13.92 -1.68
C VAL A 63 9.88 14.49 -2.74
N LEU A 64 9.97 15.83 -2.86
CA LEU A 64 10.89 16.47 -3.80
C LEU A 64 12.36 16.17 -3.49
N ASN A 65 12.72 16.10 -2.22
CA ASN A 65 14.07 15.72 -1.79
C ASN A 65 14.42 14.29 -2.24
N GLY A 66 13.49 13.34 -2.09
CA GLY A 66 13.66 11.98 -2.60
C GLY A 66 13.85 11.94 -4.12
N ILE A 67 13.04 12.70 -4.87
CA ILE A 67 13.16 12.84 -6.33
C ILE A 67 14.54 13.38 -6.72
N LYS A 68 14.97 14.48 -6.11
CA LYS A 68 16.27 15.10 -6.38
C LYS A 68 17.44 14.19 -6.04
N PHE A 69 17.33 13.46 -4.95
CA PHE A 69 18.37 12.53 -4.53
C PHE A 69 18.49 11.36 -5.52
N SER A 70 17.40 10.72 -5.90
CA SER A 70 17.37 9.67 -6.93
C SER A 70 17.97 10.15 -8.26
N LEU A 71 17.62 11.36 -8.69
CA LEU A 71 18.19 11.98 -9.90
C LEU A 71 19.71 12.22 -9.78
N SER A 72 20.19 12.67 -8.61
CA SER A 72 21.62 12.91 -8.39
C SER A 72 22.45 11.62 -8.51
N GLU A 73 21.91 10.50 -8.03
CA GLU A 73 22.54 9.19 -8.16
C GLU A 73 22.59 8.70 -9.61
N TYR A 74 21.51 8.95 -10.34
CA TYR A 74 21.44 8.63 -11.77
C TYR A 74 22.51 9.37 -12.60
N TYR A 75 22.73 10.66 -12.33
CA TYR A 75 23.80 11.42 -13.00
C TYR A 75 25.18 10.84 -12.77
N GLN A 76 25.45 10.41 -11.54
CA GLN A 76 26.75 9.82 -11.19
C GLN A 76 27.02 8.50 -11.92
N SER A 77 25.95 7.72 -12.22
CA SER A 77 26.08 6.37 -12.77
C SER A 77 25.91 6.30 -14.29
N HIS A 78 25.11 7.16 -14.92
CA HIS A 78 24.70 7.02 -16.32
C HIS A 78 25.19 8.15 -17.25
N GLY A 79 25.58 9.31 -16.69
CA GLY A 79 26.13 10.44 -17.49
C GLY A 79 25.17 11.01 -18.54
N ARG A 80 23.84 10.77 -18.38
CA ARG A 80 22.77 11.27 -19.23
C ARG A 80 21.97 12.34 -18.50
N ASP A 81 21.76 13.48 -19.17
CA ASP A 81 21.03 14.60 -18.59
C ASP A 81 19.50 14.35 -18.64
N VAL A 82 18.88 14.31 -17.47
CA VAL A 82 17.44 14.35 -17.24
C VAL A 82 17.13 15.61 -16.44
N PHE A 83 16.21 16.43 -16.92
CA PHE A 83 15.86 17.69 -16.26
C PHE A 83 14.49 17.58 -15.61
N LEU A 84 14.34 18.21 -14.44
CA LEU A 84 13.04 18.34 -13.77
C LEU A 84 12.41 19.69 -14.12
N ASP A 85 11.09 19.67 -14.35
CA ASP A 85 10.25 20.85 -14.44
C ASP A 85 9.26 20.80 -13.28
N VAL A 86 9.61 21.48 -12.16
CA VAL A 86 8.87 21.37 -10.88
C VAL A 86 7.80 22.44 -10.82
N ARG A 87 6.61 22.06 -10.40
CA ARG A 87 5.43 22.92 -10.21
C ARG A 87 4.79 22.69 -8.85
N ASP A 88 4.32 23.76 -8.23
CA ASP A 88 3.57 23.74 -6.99
C ASP A 88 2.07 23.58 -7.27
N SER A 89 1.46 22.46 -6.85
CA SER A 89 0.02 22.25 -6.95
C SER A 89 -0.78 23.02 -5.89
N LYS A 90 -0.13 23.44 -4.82
CA LYS A 90 -0.76 24.08 -3.65
C LYS A 90 -1.90 23.25 -3.03
N LYS A 91 -1.97 21.94 -3.38
CA LYS A 91 -3.08 21.05 -3.02
C LYS A 91 -4.43 21.61 -3.52
N ASP A 92 -4.41 22.25 -4.66
CA ASP A 92 -5.56 22.89 -5.29
C ASP A 92 -5.77 22.33 -6.69
N ILE A 93 -7.01 21.91 -6.97
CA ILE A 93 -7.36 21.23 -8.22
C ILE A 93 -7.17 22.15 -9.43
N GLU A 94 -7.63 23.40 -9.35
CA GLU A 94 -7.53 24.36 -10.47
C GLU A 94 -6.06 24.65 -10.77
N THR A 95 -5.26 24.88 -9.74
CA THR A 95 -3.80 25.07 -9.87
C THR A 95 -3.17 23.85 -10.51
N THR A 96 -3.50 22.65 -10.08
CA THR A 96 -2.96 21.39 -10.63
C THR A 96 -3.29 21.22 -12.11
N VAL A 97 -4.55 21.46 -12.51
CA VAL A 97 -5.00 21.41 -13.91
C VAL A 97 -4.25 22.42 -14.77
N ASN A 98 -4.05 23.65 -14.28
CA ASN A 98 -3.34 24.69 -15.01
C ASN A 98 -1.87 24.33 -15.23
N VAL A 99 -1.16 23.93 -14.16
CA VAL A 99 0.28 23.59 -14.28
C VAL A 99 0.48 22.31 -15.09
N LEU A 100 -0.42 21.32 -15.01
CA LEU A 100 -0.37 20.13 -15.85
C LEU A 100 -0.58 20.48 -17.33
N THR A 101 -1.50 21.40 -17.63
CA THR A 101 -1.75 21.87 -19.02
C THR A 101 -0.49 22.57 -19.58
N GLU A 102 0.19 23.40 -18.79
CA GLU A 102 1.46 24.01 -19.19
C GLU A 102 2.54 22.96 -19.47
N LEU A 103 2.70 21.98 -18.58
CA LEU A 103 3.65 20.89 -18.76
C LEU A 103 3.33 20.05 -20.00
N ALA A 104 2.05 19.77 -20.24
CA ALA A 104 1.58 19.00 -21.39
C ALA A 104 1.85 19.70 -22.73
N GLY A 105 1.85 21.05 -22.75
CA GLY A 105 2.23 21.86 -23.91
C GLY A 105 3.71 21.80 -24.30
N ASN A 106 4.57 21.21 -23.48
CA ASN A 106 6.01 21.07 -23.75
C ASN A 106 6.35 19.65 -24.18
N ASP A 107 6.61 19.43 -25.47
CA ASP A 107 6.90 18.09 -26.03
C ASP A 107 8.19 17.45 -25.48
N SER A 108 9.08 18.20 -24.85
CA SER A 108 10.27 17.64 -24.19
C SER A 108 9.94 16.94 -22.87
N ILE A 109 8.75 17.16 -22.30
CA ILE A 109 8.27 16.47 -21.09
C ILE A 109 7.69 15.12 -21.50
N ILE A 110 8.37 14.06 -21.05
CA ILE A 110 8.02 12.68 -21.41
C ILE A 110 7.02 12.03 -20.47
N CYS A 111 6.98 12.47 -19.22
CA CYS A 111 6.02 12.06 -18.19
C CYS A 111 5.95 13.10 -17.07
N VAL A 112 4.93 13.01 -16.23
CA VAL A 112 4.76 13.84 -15.03
C VAL A 112 4.70 12.93 -13.80
N LEU A 113 5.54 13.22 -12.81
CA LEU A 113 5.50 12.61 -11.47
C LEU A 113 4.68 13.50 -10.54
N GLY A 114 3.61 12.96 -9.99
CA GLY A 114 2.53 13.69 -9.35
C GLY A 114 1.33 13.88 -10.31
N PRO A 115 0.22 14.47 -9.84
CA PRO A 115 0.01 14.96 -8.48
C PRO A 115 -0.09 13.82 -7.46
N ILE A 116 -0.09 14.18 -6.17
CA ILE A 116 -0.04 13.19 -5.09
C ILE A 116 -1.40 12.87 -4.45
N TYR A 117 -2.40 13.71 -4.65
CA TYR A 117 -3.75 13.49 -4.14
C TYR A 117 -4.69 12.93 -5.20
N SER A 118 -5.59 12.04 -4.76
CA SER A 118 -6.51 11.33 -5.67
C SER A 118 -7.44 12.26 -6.45
N ASN A 119 -7.95 13.32 -5.82
CA ASN A 119 -8.80 14.30 -6.48
C ASN A 119 -8.07 15.13 -7.54
N GLU A 120 -6.81 15.50 -7.29
CA GLU A 120 -5.97 16.18 -8.28
C GLU A 120 -5.63 15.23 -9.46
N LEU A 121 -5.37 13.94 -9.16
CA LEU A 121 -5.11 12.94 -10.20
C LEU A 121 -6.34 12.67 -11.07
N ALA A 122 -7.54 12.62 -10.48
CA ALA A 122 -8.79 12.45 -11.21
C ALA A 122 -8.99 13.54 -12.27
N GLU A 123 -8.81 14.78 -11.88
CA GLU A 123 -8.97 15.93 -12.79
C GLU A 123 -7.83 16.05 -13.82
N SER A 124 -6.76 15.30 -13.64
CA SER A 124 -5.65 15.21 -14.60
C SER A 124 -5.94 14.29 -15.79
N ALA A 125 -6.99 13.46 -15.73
CA ALA A 125 -7.23 12.37 -16.67
C ALA A 125 -7.38 12.83 -18.13
N ASP A 126 -8.23 13.82 -18.37
CA ASP A 126 -8.49 14.31 -19.73
C ASP A 126 -7.22 14.95 -20.35
N ILE A 127 -6.47 15.72 -19.57
CA ILE A 127 -5.22 16.35 -20.03
C ILE A 127 -4.19 15.28 -20.39
N ALA A 128 -4.03 14.28 -19.52
CA ALA A 128 -3.13 13.16 -19.74
C ALA A 128 -3.47 12.42 -21.04
N PHE A 129 -4.74 12.09 -21.24
CA PHE A 129 -5.25 11.38 -22.41
C PHE A 129 -5.07 12.19 -23.71
N MET A 130 -5.53 13.45 -23.73
CA MET A 130 -5.46 14.31 -24.93
C MET A 130 -4.04 14.57 -25.40
N ASN A 131 -3.08 14.62 -24.47
CA ASN A 131 -1.68 14.88 -24.76
C ASN A 131 -0.82 13.62 -24.80
N GLN A 132 -1.41 12.44 -24.63
CA GLN A 132 -0.71 11.15 -24.54
C GLN A 132 0.47 11.23 -23.54
N LEU A 133 0.24 11.91 -22.41
CA LEU A 133 1.25 12.22 -21.40
C LEU A 133 1.08 11.30 -20.20
N PRO A 134 2.01 10.36 -19.92
CA PRO A 134 1.96 9.56 -18.71
C PRO A 134 2.03 10.44 -17.45
N VAL A 135 1.04 10.33 -16.59
CA VAL A 135 0.95 10.99 -15.28
C VAL A 135 1.03 9.92 -14.21
N ILE A 136 2.03 9.99 -13.36
CA ILE A 136 2.39 8.94 -12.41
C ILE A 136 2.24 9.50 -11.00
N SER A 137 1.22 9.05 -10.28
CA SER A 137 1.01 9.45 -8.89
C SER A 137 1.73 8.52 -7.92
N PRO A 138 2.61 9.03 -7.04
CA PRO A 138 3.31 8.21 -6.07
C PRO A 138 2.44 7.75 -4.90
N THR A 139 1.34 8.45 -4.59
CA THR A 139 0.59 8.26 -3.35
C THR A 139 -0.92 8.20 -3.48
N ALA A 140 -1.50 8.54 -4.64
CA ALA A 140 -2.95 8.47 -4.83
C ALA A 140 -3.47 7.04 -4.59
N THR A 141 -4.57 6.94 -3.83
CA THR A 141 -5.22 5.67 -3.42
C THR A 141 -6.67 5.56 -3.87
N GLY A 142 -7.19 6.58 -4.53
CA GLY A 142 -8.58 6.56 -5.04
C GLY A 142 -8.80 5.41 -6.02
N ASP A 143 -10.01 4.88 -6.01
CA ASP A 143 -10.49 3.91 -6.98
C ASP A 143 -10.91 4.61 -8.28
N ASP A 144 -11.08 3.83 -9.35
CA ASP A 144 -11.55 4.32 -10.66
C ASP A 144 -10.69 5.46 -11.26
N LEU A 145 -9.39 5.48 -10.96
CA LEU A 145 -8.43 6.44 -11.51
C LEU A 145 -7.59 5.79 -12.62
N ALA A 146 -6.41 5.30 -12.29
CA ALA A 146 -5.49 4.73 -13.27
C ALA A 146 -6.02 3.46 -13.93
N ASP A 147 -6.91 2.69 -13.30
CA ASP A 147 -7.49 1.48 -13.87
C ASP A 147 -8.56 1.77 -14.95
N THR A 148 -9.18 2.94 -14.92
CA THR A 148 -10.22 3.36 -15.87
C THR A 148 -9.75 4.43 -16.88
N HIS A 149 -8.69 5.18 -16.58
CA HIS A 149 -8.18 6.27 -17.42
C HIS A 149 -6.79 5.95 -17.96
N ASP A 150 -6.66 5.90 -19.27
CA ASP A 150 -5.37 5.75 -19.93
C ASP A 150 -4.44 6.92 -19.60
N TYR A 151 -3.12 6.63 -19.59
CA TYR A 151 -2.03 7.56 -19.23
C TYR A 151 -1.94 7.95 -17.76
N LEU A 152 -2.88 7.53 -16.88
CA LEU A 152 -2.69 7.64 -15.44
C LEU A 152 -2.05 6.36 -14.88
N PHE A 153 -1.14 6.53 -13.91
CA PHE A 153 -0.49 5.44 -13.18
C PHE A 153 -0.49 5.75 -11.69
N GLN A 154 -0.85 4.76 -10.87
CA GLN A 154 -0.82 4.85 -9.40
C GLN A 154 0.25 3.91 -8.85
N LEU A 155 1.28 4.46 -8.21
CA LEU A 155 2.34 3.67 -7.54
C LEU A 155 1.93 3.22 -6.13
N ASN A 156 0.76 3.64 -5.68
CA ASN A 156 0.16 3.21 -4.43
C ASN A 156 -1.10 2.39 -4.72
N PRO A 157 -1.30 1.24 -4.06
CA PRO A 157 -2.51 0.45 -4.22
C PRO A 157 -3.78 1.23 -3.88
N SER A 158 -4.85 1.01 -4.65
CA SER A 158 -6.15 1.65 -4.43
C SER A 158 -6.87 1.10 -3.19
N TYR A 159 -7.92 1.76 -2.76
CA TYR A 159 -8.77 1.30 -1.66
C TYR A 159 -9.34 -0.10 -1.93
N ASP A 160 -9.81 -0.36 -3.17
CA ASP A 160 -10.28 -1.69 -3.60
C ASP A 160 -9.20 -2.75 -3.40
N ILE A 161 -8.00 -2.53 -3.90
CA ILE A 161 -6.89 -3.49 -3.78
C ILE A 161 -6.58 -3.76 -2.31
N ARG A 162 -6.49 -2.74 -1.48
CA ARG A 162 -6.13 -2.84 -0.06
C ARG A 162 -7.20 -3.57 0.76
N GLY A 163 -8.46 -3.15 0.65
CA GLY A 163 -9.58 -3.80 1.35
C GLY A 163 -9.74 -5.26 0.94
N ARG A 164 -9.65 -5.55 -0.37
CA ARG A 164 -9.75 -6.90 -0.93
C ARG A 164 -8.60 -7.80 -0.50
N ILE A 165 -7.36 -7.33 -0.56
CA ILE A 165 -6.18 -8.12 -0.15
C ILE A 165 -6.27 -8.48 1.34
N MET A 166 -6.67 -7.54 2.21
CA MET A 166 -6.82 -7.82 3.62
C MET A 166 -7.92 -8.87 3.86
N ALA A 167 -9.08 -8.74 3.20
CA ALA A 167 -10.16 -9.73 3.28
C ALA A 167 -9.72 -11.11 2.80
N ASP A 168 -9.04 -11.18 1.66
CA ASP A 168 -8.49 -12.42 1.09
C ASP A 168 -7.51 -13.10 2.05
N TYR A 169 -6.56 -12.34 2.59
CA TYR A 169 -5.56 -12.85 3.52
C TYR A 169 -6.20 -13.43 4.78
N LEU A 170 -7.07 -12.66 5.44
CA LEU A 170 -7.75 -13.12 6.65
C LEU A 170 -8.65 -14.34 6.38
N TYR A 171 -9.37 -14.34 5.27
CA TYR A 171 -10.28 -15.43 4.93
C TYR A 171 -9.55 -16.69 4.43
N LYS A 172 -8.59 -16.53 3.49
CA LYS A 172 -7.94 -17.68 2.82
C LYS A 172 -6.77 -18.22 3.63
N GLU A 173 -5.91 -17.36 4.20
CA GLU A 173 -4.72 -17.81 4.92
C GLU A 173 -5.03 -18.09 6.40
N LEU A 174 -5.66 -17.14 7.10
CA LEU A 174 -5.97 -17.29 8.52
C LEU A 174 -7.28 -18.03 8.80
N LYS A 175 -8.04 -18.38 7.74
CA LYS A 175 -9.29 -19.14 7.84
C LYS A 175 -10.37 -18.45 8.70
N MET A 176 -10.31 -17.14 8.84
CA MET A 176 -11.32 -16.34 9.55
C MET A 176 -12.62 -16.26 8.76
N ARG A 177 -13.76 -16.16 9.45
CA ARG A 177 -15.08 -16.22 8.81
C ARG A 177 -16.09 -15.26 9.38
N ASN A 178 -15.89 -14.81 10.59
CA ASN A 178 -16.83 -13.95 11.29
C ASN A 178 -16.13 -12.65 11.69
N PHE A 179 -16.52 -11.56 11.07
CA PHE A 179 -15.81 -10.29 11.11
C PHE A 179 -16.67 -9.21 11.77
N ALA A 180 -16.03 -8.32 12.52
CA ALA A 180 -16.58 -7.01 12.84
C ALA A 180 -15.74 -5.94 12.14
N ILE A 181 -16.35 -4.80 11.83
CA ILE A 181 -15.72 -3.63 11.26
C ILE A 181 -15.96 -2.44 12.17
N ILE A 182 -14.91 -1.69 12.49
CA ILE A 182 -14.96 -0.38 13.15
C ILE A 182 -14.21 0.59 12.28
N SER A 183 -14.89 1.53 11.64
CA SER A 183 -14.28 2.38 10.63
C SER A 183 -14.41 3.88 10.96
N GLU A 184 -13.37 4.65 10.65
CA GLU A 184 -13.52 6.10 10.55
C GLU A 184 -14.45 6.46 9.37
N GLU A 185 -15.43 7.36 9.59
CA GLU A 185 -16.58 7.58 8.69
C GLU A 185 -16.28 8.27 7.36
N SER A 186 -15.12 8.90 7.19
CA SER A 186 -14.80 9.66 5.97
C SER A 186 -13.72 9.02 5.10
N TYR A 187 -12.65 8.54 5.69
CA TYR A 187 -11.52 7.94 4.99
C TYR A 187 -11.51 6.41 5.15
N GLY A 188 -11.72 5.94 6.38
CA GLY A 188 -11.69 4.51 6.71
C GLY A 188 -12.76 3.70 5.96
N VAL A 189 -13.95 4.28 5.75
CA VAL A 189 -15.06 3.61 5.04
C VAL A 189 -14.68 3.17 3.63
N ASN A 190 -13.78 3.88 2.94
CA ASN A 190 -13.35 3.48 1.60
C ASN A 190 -12.68 2.09 1.61
N PHE A 191 -11.86 1.80 2.62
CA PHE A 191 -11.27 0.47 2.79
C PHE A 191 -12.29 -0.55 3.31
N ALA A 192 -13.13 -0.13 4.26
CA ALA A 192 -14.11 -0.98 4.92
C ALA A 192 -15.14 -1.56 3.95
N ASP A 193 -15.63 -0.77 3.02
CA ASP A 193 -16.64 -1.17 2.04
C ASP A 193 -16.10 -2.22 1.05
N HIS A 194 -14.85 -2.07 0.60
CA HIS A 194 -14.20 -3.07 -0.25
C HIS A 194 -13.87 -4.34 0.53
N PHE A 195 -13.44 -4.20 1.77
CA PHE A 195 -13.23 -5.34 2.67
C PHE A 195 -14.52 -6.12 2.89
N GLU A 196 -15.61 -5.44 3.24
CA GLU A 196 -16.93 -6.06 3.44
C GLU A 196 -17.39 -6.79 2.17
N THR A 197 -17.27 -6.13 1.03
CA THR A 197 -17.67 -6.69 -0.28
C THR A 197 -16.92 -7.98 -0.57
N GLU A 198 -15.61 -8.00 -0.40
CA GLU A 198 -14.80 -9.20 -0.65
C GLU A 198 -15.05 -10.30 0.38
N VAL A 199 -15.21 -9.96 1.66
CA VAL A 199 -15.59 -10.94 2.70
C VAL A 199 -16.90 -11.64 2.34
N LYS A 200 -17.94 -10.89 1.95
CA LYS A 200 -19.24 -11.46 1.53
C LYS A 200 -19.11 -12.35 0.30
N LYS A 201 -18.35 -11.91 -0.69
CA LYS A 201 -18.07 -12.68 -1.92
C LYS A 201 -17.36 -14.00 -1.64
N LEU A 202 -16.44 -14.03 -0.67
CA LEU A 202 -15.75 -15.23 -0.21
C LEU A 202 -16.64 -16.16 0.64
N GLY A 203 -17.81 -15.71 1.07
CA GLY A 203 -18.72 -16.46 1.94
C GLY A 203 -18.43 -16.28 3.43
N GLY A 204 -17.74 -15.21 3.83
CA GLY A 204 -17.59 -14.77 5.20
C GLY A 204 -18.82 -14.01 5.70
N ASN A 205 -18.89 -13.77 7.00
CA ASN A 205 -19.97 -13.04 7.65
C ASN A 205 -19.44 -11.73 8.26
N ILE A 206 -20.03 -10.60 7.89
CA ILE A 206 -19.87 -9.34 8.61
C ILE A 206 -20.97 -9.27 9.68
N ALA A 207 -20.60 -9.49 10.90
CA ALA A 207 -21.53 -9.56 12.02
C ALA A 207 -21.83 -8.20 12.65
N ALA A 208 -20.91 -7.24 12.51
CA ALA A 208 -21.08 -5.85 12.91
C ALA A 208 -20.30 -4.93 11.97
N TYR A 209 -20.87 -3.76 11.69
CA TYR A 209 -20.20 -2.70 10.96
C TYR A 209 -20.60 -1.36 11.58
N GLU A 210 -19.67 -0.76 12.30
CA GLU A 210 -19.86 0.49 13.03
C GLU A 210 -18.88 1.55 12.57
N THR A 211 -19.29 2.81 12.61
CA THR A 211 -18.45 3.95 12.22
C THR A 211 -18.31 4.95 13.36
N TYR A 212 -17.17 5.67 13.37
CA TYR A 212 -16.90 6.77 14.29
C TYR A 212 -16.39 8.00 13.53
N LYS A 213 -16.57 9.16 14.11
CA LYS A 213 -16.09 10.44 13.56
C LYS A 213 -14.60 10.60 13.80
N ARG A 214 -13.90 11.22 12.84
CA ARG A 214 -12.44 11.49 12.92
C ARG A 214 -12.00 12.17 14.22
N ASP A 215 -12.84 13.02 14.81
CA ASP A 215 -12.58 13.74 16.04
C ASP A 215 -13.19 13.10 17.29
N ALA A 216 -13.67 11.83 17.17
CA ALA A 216 -14.22 11.08 18.29
C ALA A 216 -13.18 10.95 19.40
N LYS A 217 -13.64 11.11 20.64
CA LYS A 217 -12.79 10.97 21.83
C LYS A 217 -12.88 9.61 22.50
N ASN A 218 -13.88 8.83 22.14
CA ASN A 218 -14.13 7.46 22.62
C ASN A 218 -15.04 6.71 21.63
N ILE A 219 -15.17 5.41 21.83
CA ILE A 219 -16.00 4.51 21.00
C ILE A 219 -17.04 3.76 21.85
N ASN A 220 -17.52 4.36 22.93
CA ASN A 220 -18.43 3.69 23.90
C ASN A 220 -19.72 3.14 23.26
N ASP A 221 -20.31 3.90 22.35
CA ASP A 221 -21.53 3.47 21.63
C ASP A 221 -21.25 2.23 20.77
N ILE A 222 -20.12 2.24 20.07
CA ILE A 222 -19.67 1.08 19.26
C ILE A 222 -19.44 -0.15 20.14
N ILE A 223 -18.78 0.02 21.27
CA ILE A 223 -18.56 -1.07 22.23
C ILE A 223 -19.88 -1.66 22.70
N THR A 224 -20.88 -0.80 22.95
CA THR A 224 -22.21 -1.22 23.35
C THR A 224 -22.89 -2.06 22.26
N GLU A 225 -22.83 -1.62 21.00
CA GLU A 225 -23.41 -2.39 19.89
C GLU A 225 -22.65 -3.70 19.62
N LEU A 226 -21.32 -3.71 19.71
CA LEU A 226 -20.55 -4.96 19.59
C LEU A 226 -20.92 -5.97 20.68
N HIS A 227 -21.07 -5.52 21.93
CA HIS A 227 -21.53 -6.39 23.02
C HIS A 227 -22.92 -6.94 22.76
N LYS A 228 -23.85 -6.12 22.28
CA LYS A 228 -25.20 -6.54 21.93
C LYS A 228 -25.18 -7.61 20.84
N VAL A 229 -24.43 -7.40 19.77
CA VAL A 229 -24.26 -8.40 18.69
C VAL A 229 -23.72 -9.73 19.24
N ILE A 230 -22.73 -9.68 20.13
CA ILE A 230 -22.18 -10.89 20.77
C ILE A 230 -23.24 -11.59 21.60
N LEU A 231 -23.95 -10.87 22.48
CA LEU A 231 -24.94 -11.42 23.37
C LEU A 231 -26.14 -12.05 22.63
N GLU A 232 -26.53 -11.47 21.49
CA GLU A 232 -27.64 -11.97 20.68
C GLU A 232 -27.28 -13.22 19.86
N ASN A 233 -26.03 -13.36 19.46
CA ASN A 233 -25.63 -14.36 18.46
C ASN A 233 -24.68 -15.44 18.99
N ASP A 234 -24.00 -15.22 20.11
CA ASP A 234 -23.09 -16.19 20.71
C ASP A 234 -23.80 -17.10 21.75
N LEU A 235 -23.19 -18.24 21.97
CA LEU A 235 -23.64 -19.23 22.96
C LEU A 235 -22.50 -19.48 23.96
N PHE A 236 -22.86 -19.50 25.22
CA PHE A 236 -21.93 -19.60 26.33
C PHE A 236 -22.11 -20.84 27.16
N ILE A 237 -21.04 -21.26 27.79
CA ILE A 237 -21.04 -22.25 28.88
C ILE A 237 -20.27 -21.68 30.08
N ASN A 238 -20.61 -22.12 31.27
CA ASN A 238 -19.83 -21.85 32.47
C ASN A 238 -19.28 -23.15 33.04
N PRO A 239 -17.99 -23.44 32.87
CA PRO A 239 -17.39 -24.68 33.35
C PRO A 239 -17.50 -24.87 34.87
N SER A 240 -17.61 -23.79 35.66
CA SER A 240 -17.77 -23.90 37.12
C SER A 240 -19.11 -24.53 37.55
N ASN A 241 -20.11 -24.40 36.70
CA ASN A 241 -21.46 -24.98 36.94
C ASN A 241 -21.60 -26.42 36.44
N MET A 242 -20.55 -26.98 35.84
CA MET A 242 -20.56 -28.34 35.26
C MET A 242 -20.15 -29.39 36.30
N ASN A 243 -20.71 -30.59 36.16
CA ASN A 243 -20.29 -31.75 36.94
C ASN A 243 -18.94 -32.30 36.39
N LEU A 244 -18.29 -33.18 37.20
CA LEU A 244 -16.99 -33.74 36.85
C LEU A 244 -16.97 -34.43 35.48
N LYS A 245 -18.01 -35.22 35.15
CA LYS A 245 -18.10 -35.92 33.85
C LYS A 245 -18.16 -34.95 32.67
N GLN A 246 -18.83 -33.82 32.83
CA GLN A 246 -18.91 -32.78 31.78
C GLN A 246 -17.56 -32.07 31.61
N ARG A 247 -16.86 -31.78 32.71
CA ARG A 247 -15.51 -31.17 32.68
C ARG A 247 -14.51 -32.10 32.01
N GLU A 248 -14.46 -33.39 32.40
CA GLU A 248 -13.60 -34.38 31.74
C GLU A 248 -13.87 -34.49 30.23
N LYS A 249 -15.14 -34.38 29.80
CA LYS A 249 -15.46 -34.36 28.37
C LYS A 249 -14.92 -33.13 27.65
N LEU A 250 -14.99 -31.94 28.30
CA LEU A 250 -14.40 -30.72 27.77
C LEU A 250 -12.87 -30.85 27.62
N GLU A 251 -12.19 -31.38 28.61
CA GLU A 251 -10.74 -31.65 28.55
C GLU A 251 -10.38 -32.57 27.38
N ARG A 252 -11.12 -33.69 27.23
CA ARG A 252 -10.89 -34.65 26.13
C ARG A 252 -11.21 -34.08 24.74
N SER A 253 -11.99 -33.00 24.65
CA SER A 253 -12.33 -32.34 23.37
C SER A 253 -11.27 -31.36 22.89
N GLY A 254 -10.12 -31.24 23.58
CA GLY A 254 -8.99 -30.42 23.16
C GLY A 254 -8.94 -29.03 23.80
N VAL A 255 -9.80 -28.73 24.78
CA VAL A 255 -9.67 -27.51 25.58
C VAL A 255 -8.39 -27.57 26.41
N ARG A 256 -7.59 -26.52 26.34
CA ARG A 256 -6.33 -26.48 27.09
C ARG A 256 -6.57 -26.58 28.59
N TYR A 257 -5.90 -27.50 29.28
CA TYR A 257 -6.08 -27.78 30.71
C TYR A 257 -6.02 -26.51 31.58
N GLY A 258 -4.97 -25.70 31.43
CA GLY A 258 -4.84 -24.46 32.20
C GLY A 258 -5.91 -23.40 31.93
N LEU A 259 -6.53 -23.40 30.73
CA LEU A 259 -7.65 -22.50 30.41
C LEU A 259 -8.88 -22.94 31.17
N LEU A 260 -9.21 -24.24 31.22
CA LEU A 260 -10.38 -24.77 31.90
C LEU A 260 -10.33 -24.49 33.40
N ASP A 261 -9.17 -24.72 34.03
CA ASP A 261 -8.97 -24.42 35.45
C ASP A 261 -9.13 -22.92 35.75
N SER A 262 -8.61 -22.06 34.89
CA SER A 262 -8.79 -20.61 35.02
C SER A 262 -10.27 -20.21 34.93
N LEU A 263 -11.02 -20.75 33.98
CA LEU A 263 -12.44 -20.48 33.79
C LEU A 263 -13.27 -20.96 35.00
N ILE A 264 -12.92 -22.12 35.55
CA ILE A 264 -13.60 -22.69 36.74
C ILE A 264 -13.30 -21.81 37.96
N SER A 265 -12.05 -21.46 38.21
CA SER A 265 -11.64 -20.64 39.36
C SER A 265 -12.23 -19.24 39.34
N GLN A 266 -12.32 -18.65 38.18
CA GLN A 266 -12.87 -17.31 37.99
C GLN A 266 -14.41 -17.28 37.82
N LYS A 267 -15.03 -18.45 37.75
CA LYS A 267 -16.49 -18.61 37.49
C LYS A 267 -16.92 -17.84 36.22
N THR A 268 -16.11 -17.90 35.17
CA THR A 268 -16.28 -17.11 33.95
C THR A 268 -17.12 -17.87 32.94
N ASN A 269 -18.06 -17.16 32.30
CA ASN A 269 -18.75 -17.64 31.12
C ASN A 269 -17.79 -17.58 29.93
N VAL A 270 -17.79 -18.62 29.10
CA VAL A 270 -16.95 -18.70 27.91
C VAL A 270 -17.76 -19.05 26.68
N SER A 271 -17.51 -18.36 25.61
CA SER A 271 -18.10 -18.65 24.29
C SER A 271 -17.74 -20.08 23.85
N ILE A 272 -18.72 -20.82 23.33
CA ILE A 272 -18.43 -22.11 22.71
C ILE A 272 -17.62 -21.95 21.41
N TYR A 273 -17.78 -20.84 20.72
CA TYR A 273 -17.01 -20.55 19.50
C TYR A 273 -15.54 -20.22 19.83
N TYR A 274 -15.29 -19.58 20.97
CA TYR A 274 -13.92 -19.40 21.46
C TYR A 274 -13.21 -20.72 21.75
N LEU A 275 -13.94 -21.68 22.33
CA LEU A 275 -13.37 -22.99 22.67
C LEU A 275 -13.18 -23.90 21.46
N PHE A 276 -14.11 -23.91 20.51
CA PHE A 276 -14.19 -24.94 19.46
C PHE A 276 -14.31 -24.41 18.04
N GLY A 277 -14.21 -23.10 17.87
CA GLY A 277 -14.33 -22.46 16.56
C GLY A 277 -15.67 -22.83 15.88
N ARG A 278 -15.68 -22.96 14.57
CA ARG A 278 -16.88 -23.24 13.75
C ARG A 278 -17.58 -24.56 14.05
N ASN A 279 -16.85 -25.51 14.58
CA ASN A 279 -17.41 -26.80 14.93
C ASN A 279 -18.08 -26.78 16.31
N ALA A 280 -18.13 -25.64 16.97
CA ALA A 280 -18.59 -25.49 18.34
C ALA A 280 -19.96 -26.16 18.61
N LYS A 281 -20.98 -25.87 17.81
CA LYS A 281 -22.32 -26.47 17.96
C LYS A 281 -22.26 -27.99 17.89
N LYS A 282 -21.61 -28.54 16.88
CA LYS A 282 -21.47 -29.99 16.70
C LYS A 282 -20.72 -30.66 17.86
N ILE A 283 -19.66 -30.02 18.35
CA ILE A 283 -18.87 -30.53 19.47
C ILE A 283 -19.70 -30.48 20.74
N ILE A 284 -20.35 -29.38 21.06
CA ILE A 284 -21.17 -29.20 22.23
C ILE A 284 -22.35 -30.19 22.26
N ASP A 285 -23.00 -30.43 21.13
CA ASP A 285 -24.04 -31.45 20.98
C ASP A 285 -23.49 -32.85 21.26
N THR A 286 -22.33 -33.20 20.72
CA THR A 286 -21.65 -34.48 20.96
C THR A 286 -21.29 -34.65 22.46
N LEU A 287 -20.91 -33.58 23.13
CA LEU A 287 -20.58 -33.59 24.55
C LEU A 287 -21.83 -33.62 25.44
N ASN A 288 -23.01 -33.43 24.85
CA ASN A 288 -24.30 -33.31 25.56
C ASN A 288 -24.26 -32.20 26.64
N ILE A 289 -23.70 -31.05 26.28
CA ILE A 289 -23.65 -29.84 27.09
C ILE A 289 -24.69 -28.88 26.53
N LYS A 290 -25.48 -28.24 27.37
CA LYS A 290 -26.44 -27.22 26.94
C LYS A 290 -25.84 -25.84 27.10
N PRO A 291 -25.48 -25.18 26.02
CA PRO A 291 -25.05 -23.77 26.05
C PRO A 291 -26.27 -22.87 26.23
N TYR A 292 -26.02 -21.63 26.62
CA TYR A 292 -27.06 -20.62 26.85
C TYR A 292 -26.65 -19.26 26.33
N GLN A 293 -27.63 -18.43 26.07
CA GLN A 293 -27.37 -17.00 25.78
C GLN A 293 -27.17 -16.23 27.08
N LEU A 294 -26.24 -15.33 27.12
CA LEU A 294 -26.08 -14.42 28.25
C LEU A 294 -27.12 -13.30 28.16
N LYS A 295 -27.60 -12.86 29.32
CA LYS A 295 -28.43 -11.68 29.44
C LYS A 295 -27.51 -10.44 29.57
N SER A 296 -28.01 -9.27 29.22
CA SER A 296 -27.28 -8.01 29.21
C SER A 296 -26.53 -7.65 30.50
N ASP A 297 -26.98 -8.17 31.64
CA ASP A 297 -26.39 -7.92 32.96
C ASP A 297 -25.23 -8.86 33.31
N SER A 298 -24.85 -9.74 32.43
CA SER A 298 -23.81 -10.74 32.65
C SER A 298 -22.42 -10.17 32.28
N VAL A 299 -21.75 -9.60 33.23
CA VAL A 299 -20.54 -8.73 33.04
C VAL A 299 -19.24 -9.51 32.79
N LYS A 300 -19.19 -10.85 32.95
CA LYS A 300 -17.94 -11.60 32.76
C LYS A 300 -18.09 -12.69 31.73
N PHE A 301 -17.51 -12.49 30.56
CA PHE A 301 -17.42 -13.52 29.53
C PHE A 301 -16.06 -13.44 28.80
N ILE A 302 -15.62 -14.58 28.29
CA ILE A 302 -14.51 -14.67 27.35
C ILE A 302 -15.10 -14.81 25.97
N GLN A 303 -14.58 -14.03 25.07
CA GLN A 303 -15.12 -13.80 23.74
C GLN A 303 -14.74 -14.89 22.74
N GLY A 304 -15.46 -14.95 21.64
CA GLY A 304 -15.21 -15.89 20.56
C GLY A 304 -16.16 -15.76 19.38
N TYR A 305 -17.07 -14.78 19.40
CA TYR A 305 -18.03 -14.61 18.31
C TYR A 305 -17.38 -14.06 17.05
N PHE A 306 -16.58 -13.02 17.17
CA PHE A 306 -15.77 -12.54 16.04
C PHE A 306 -14.45 -13.32 15.95
N ASP A 307 -13.98 -13.56 14.75
CA ASP A 307 -12.60 -14.02 14.52
C ASP A 307 -11.63 -12.83 14.54
N VAL A 308 -12.08 -11.66 14.04
CA VAL A 308 -11.26 -10.45 13.89
C VAL A 308 -12.13 -9.20 13.87
N ILE A 309 -11.59 -8.09 14.35
CA ILE A 309 -12.12 -6.74 14.15
C ILE A 309 -11.22 -6.03 13.15
N TYR A 310 -11.78 -5.63 12.00
CA TYR A 310 -11.09 -4.82 11.00
C TYR A 310 -11.29 -3.34 11.31
N ILE A 311 -10.18 -2.59 11.46
CA ILE A 311 -10.19 -1.22 11.96
C ILE A 311 -9.38 -0.32 11.01
N PRO A 312 -9.97 0.15 9.90
CA PRO A 312 -9.36 1.17 9.05
C PRO A 312 -9.46 2.55 9.71
N ILE A 313 -8.32 3.02 10.17
CA ILE A 313 -8.13 4.33 10.81
C ILE A 313 -7.70 5.38 9.79
N SER A 314 -7.85 6.66 10.12
CA SER A 314 -7.37 7.80 9.32
C SER A 314 -6.10 8.44 9.89
N ASN A 315 -5.80 8.17 11.16
CA ASN A 315 -4.66 8.75 11.85
C ASN A 315 -4.12 7.77 12.91
N PRO A 316 -2.79 7.57 13.02
CA PRO A 316 -2.18 6.69 14.01
C PRO A 316 -2.56 7.00 15.48
N SER A 317 -2.92 8.25 15.82
CA SER A 317 -3.38 8.59 17.17
C SER A 317 -4.67 7.87 17.59
N GLU A 318 -5.48 7.40 16.63
CA GLU A 318 -6.71 6.64 16.89
C GLU A 318 -6.42 5.27 17.50
N ILE A 319 -5.23 4.70 17.28
CA ILE A 319 -4.78 3.44 17.90
C ILE A 319 -4.87 3.54 19.42
N GLY A 320 -4.34 4.64 20.00
CA GLY A 320 -4.36 4.87 21.44
C GLY A 320 -5.75 5.16 22.02
N MET A 321 -6.70 5.57 21.19
CA MET A 321 -8.11 5.74 21.57
C MET A 321 -8.88 4.40 21.53
N ILE A 322 -8.76 3.68 20.41
CA ILE A 322 -9.61 2.52 20.13
C ILE A 322 -9.17 1.29 20.92
N VAL A 323 -7.89 0.96 20.84
CA VAL A 323 -7.44 -0.36 21.31
C VAL A 323 -7.51 -0.52 22.82
N PRO A 324 -7.11 0.44 23.66
CA PRO A 324 -7.31 0.36 25.11
C PRO A 324 -8.78 0.25 25.51
N GLU A 325 -9.69 0.93 24.80
CA GLU A 325 -11.12 0.83 25.07
C GLU A 325 -11.70 -0.55 24.73
N LEU A 326 -11.33 -1.12 23.58
CA LEU A 326 -11.68 -2.50 23.24
C LEU A 326 -11.18 -3.47 24.33
N TYR A 327 -9.92 -3.36 24.70
CA TYR A 327 -9.31 -4.25 25.69
C TYR A 327 -9.95 -4.12 27.07
N SER A 328 -10.18 -2.89 27.57
CA SER A 328 -10.78 -2.66 28.90
C SER A 328 -12.23 -3.15 29.00
N ASN A 329 -12.94 -3.20 27.86
CA ASN A 329 -14.30 -3.71 27.76
C ASN A 329 -14.36 -5.20 27.40
N GLY A 330 -13.22 -5.90 27.46
CA GLY A 330 -13.13 -7.33 27.22
C GLY A 330 -13.20 -7.73 25.74
N LEU A 331 -13.13 -6.82 24.78
CA LEU A 331 -13.15 -7.08 23.34
C LEU A 331 -11.74 -7.37 22.79
N ASN A 332 -11.10 -8.42 23.35
CA ASN A 332 -9.70 -8.80 23.04
C ASN A 332 -9.61 -9.69 21.82
N TYR A 333 -10.11 -9.22 20.70
CA TYR A 333 -10.08 -9.93 19.42
C TYR A 333 -8.77 -9.75 18.68
N PHE A 334 -8.60 -10.51 17.62
CA PHE A 334 -7.60 -10.27 16.61
C PHE A 334 -7.93 -8.94 15.91
N ILE A 335 -6.95 -8.08 15.70
CA ILE A 335 -7.11 -6.78 15.05
C ILE A 335 -6.49 -6.84 13.67
N ALA A 336 -7.25 -6.42 12.67
CA ALA A 336 -6.74 -6.17 11.34
C ALA A 336 -6.84 -4.67 11.01
N GLY A 337 -5.84 -4.11 10.35
CA GLY A 337 -5.77 -2.68 10.05
C GLY A 337 -5.29 -2.37 8.63
N THR A 338 -5.19 -1.07 8.33
CA THR A 338 -4.68 -0.50 7.09
C THR A 338 -3.25 0.01 7.24
N GLY A 339 -2.65 0.54 6.18
CA GLY A 339 -1.32 1.14 6.20
C GLY A 339 -1.13 2.31 7.17
N ASP A 340 -2.21 2.90 7.65
CA ASP A 340 -2.17 3.95 8.67
C ASP A 340 -1.82 3.42 10.07
N TRP A 341 -1.91 2.11 10.29
CA TRP A 341 -1.36 1.44 11.47
C TRP A 341 0.17 1.36 11.46
N ASN A 342 0.81 1.58 10.31
CA ASN A 342 2.27 1.52 10.17
C ASN A 342 2.95 2.75 10.80
N ASN A 343 2.85 2.87 12.12
CA ASN A 343 3.48 3.90 12.92
C ASN A 343 4.10 3.27 14.18
N GLU A 344 5.40 3.03 14.14
CA GLU A 344 6.12 2.33 15.22
C GLU A 344 5.95 3.01 16.58
N LYS A 345 5.91 4.35 16.63
CA LYS A 345 5.72 5.08 17.88
C LYS A 345 4.35 4.78 18.49
N ALA A 346 3.28 4.91 17.71
CA ALA A 346 1.93 4.64 18.19
C ALA A 346 1.76 3.16 18.59
N LEU A 347 2.40 2.24 17.86
CA LEU A 347 2.38 0.81 18.18
C LEU A 347 3.18 0.50 19.46
N ASP A 348 4.34 1.12 19.67
CA ASP A 348 5.14 0.91 20.89
C ASP A 348 4.47 1.48 22.13
N GLU A 349 3.85 2.65 22.03
CA GLU A 349 3.03 3.25 23.10
C GLU A 349 1.86 2.35 23.53
N ASN A 350 1.34 1.53 22.62
CA ASN A 350 0.20 0.63 22.84
C ASN A 350 0.58 -0.87 22.81
N LYS A 351 1.86 -1.22 22.90
CA LYS A 351 2.41 -2.58 22.68
C LYS A 351 1.75 -3.69 23.49
N VAL A 352 1.23 -3.39 24.67
CA VAL A 352 0.57 -4.39 25.53
C VAL A 352 -0.71 -4.96 24.90
N TYR A 353 -1.30 -4.26 23.94
CA TYR A 353 -2.52 -4.62 23.22
C TYR A 353 -2.25 -5.20 21.83
N MET A 354 -0.99 -5.19 21.32
CA MET A 354 -0.65 -5.49 19.92
C MET A 354 -0.39 -6.97 19.63
N LYS A 355 -0.60 -7.88 20.57
CA LYS A 355 -0.26 -9.31 20.43
C LYS A 355 -0.90 -10.01 19.23
N ASN A 356 -2.05 -9.56 18.79
CA ASN A 356 -2.82 -10.16 17.71
C ASN A 356 -3.17 -9.08 16.67
N LEU A 357 -2.18 -8.32 16.22
CA LEU A 357 -2.31 -7.28 15.21
C LEU A 357 -1.75 -7.75 13.88
N ILE A 358 -2.52 -7.53 12.81
CA ILE A 358 -2.06 -7.62 11.42
C ILE A 358 -2.59 -6.41 10.67
N PHE A 359 -1.79 -5.86 9.77
CA PHE A 359 -2.24 -4.78 8.89
C PHE A 359 -1.51 -4.84 7.55
N GLU A 360 -2.17 -4.36 6.51
CA GLU A 360 -1.54 -4.18 5.21
C GLU A 360 -0.77 -2.87 5.15
N SER A 361 0.30 -2.81 4.36
CA SER A 361 1.01 -1.57 4.12
C SER A 361 1.77 -1.59 2.79
N GLU A 362 1.70 -0.48 2.07
CA GLU A 362 2.51 -0.18 0.90
C GLU A 362 3.95 0.18 1.26
N TYR A 363 4.25 0.24 2.55
CA TYR A 363 5.53 0.69 3.07
C TYR A 363 6.07 -0.28 4.11
N TYR A 364 7.26 -0.81 3.86
CA TYR A 364 8.01 -1.59 4.84
C TYR A 364 9.51 -1.47 4.57
N LEU A 365 10.28 -1.08 5.57
CA LEU A 365 11.74 -1.06 5.50
C LEU A 365 12.31 -2.36 6.05
N ASP A 366 12.86 -3.16 5.17
CA ASP A 366 13.61 -4.34 5.58
C ASP A 366 15.02 -3.92 6.03
N GLU A 367 15.24 -3.84 7.34
CA GLU A 367 16.52 -3.43 7.94
C GLU A 367 17.69 -4.35 7.53
N ASN A 368 17.41 -5.53 7.02
CA ASN A 368 18.41 -6.45 6.51
C ASN A 368 18.73 -6.24 5.03
N SER A 369 17.88 -5.49 4.32
CA SER A 369 18.05 -5.23 2.88
C SER A 369 19.39 -4.54 2.59
N PRO A 370 20.20 -5.06 1.66
CA PRO A 370 21.42 -4.38 1.19
C PRO A 370 21.12 -3.00 0.58
N GLN A 371 20.03 -2.89 -0.15
CA GLN A 371 19.59 -1.64 -0.80
C GLN A 371 19.31 -0.54 0.24
N LEU A 372 18.58 -0.85 1.31
CA LEU A 372 18.30 0.11 2.38
C LEU A 372 19.58 0.53 3.11
N LYS A 373 20.48 -0.41 3.42
CA LYS A 373 21.78 -0.11 4.06
C LYS A 373 22.64 0.80 3.19
N GLU A 374 22.70 0.54 1.91
CA GLU A 374 23.42 1.35 0.95
C GLU A 374 22.82 2.76 0.83
N LEU A 375 21.49 2.87 0.70
CA LEU A 375 20.79 4.15 0.67
C LEU A 375 21.08 4.97 1.94
N ARG A 376 20.98 4.38 3.13
CA ARG A 376 21.32 5.05 4.38
C ARG A 376 22.76 5.56 4.41
N SER A 377 23.71 4.74 3.95
CA SER A 377 25.12 5.15 3.88
C SER A 377 25.36 6.34 2.96
N ARG A 378 24.63 6.42 1.86
CA ARG A 378 24.69 7.56 0.91
C ARG A 378 24.03 8.80 1.51
N LEU A 379 22.87 8.66 2.17
CA LEU A 379 22.16 9.75 2.81
C LEU A 379 22.92 10.39 3.96
N GLN A 380 23.75 9.64 4.70
CA GLN A 380 24.59 10.18 5.78
C GLN A 380 25.54 11.31 5.33
N LYS A 381 25.78 11.45 4.02
CA LYS A 381 26.61 12.50 3.43
C LYS A 381 25.83 13.73 2.97
N THR A 382 24.56 13.77 3.29
CA THR A 382 23.60 14.81 2.89
C THR A 382 22.78 15.28 4.07
N ASP A 383 22.03 16.36 3.88
CA ASP A 383 21.09 16.87 4.90
C ASP A 383 19.68 16.25 4.75
N TYR A 384 19.53 15.24 3.88
CA TYR A 384 18.24 14.58 3.68
C TYR A 384 17.92 13.56 4.78
N THR A 385 16.67 13.51 5.18
CA THR A 385 16.16 12.53 6.15
C THR A 385 15.44 11.39 5.43
N LEU A 386 15.76 10.16 5.82
CA LEU A 386 15.07 8.99 5.30
C LEU A 386 13.75 8.81 6.05
N ASP A 387 12.66 9.14 5.43
CA ASP A 387 11.30 8.88 5.91
C ASP A 387 10.39 8.34 4.79
N LYS A 388 9.12 8.13 5.12
CA LYS A 388 8.12 7.60 4.17
C LYS A 388 7.93 8.53 2.98
N SER A 389 7.88 9.84 3.21
CA SER A 389 7.64 10.86 2.17
C SER A 389 8.81 10.94 1.20
N PHE A 390 10.03 10.94 1.74
CA PHE A 390 11.27 10.89 0.93
C PHE A 390 11.25 9.65 0.01
N LEU A 391 10.88 8.48 0.53
CA LEU A 391 10.88 7.24 -0.26
C LEU A 391 9.80 7.20 -1.33
N PHE A 392 8.66 7.86 -1.13
CA PHE A 392 7.70 8.03 -2.23
C PHE A 392 8.33 8.75 -3.42
N GLY A 393 9.08 9.81 -3.19
CA GLY A 393 9.79 10.52 -4.24
C GLY A 393 10.95 9.72 -4.84
N TYR A 394 11.79 9.14 -3.98
CA TYR A 394 12.98 8.39 -4.36
C TYR A 394 12.66 7.18 -5.23
N ASP A 395 11.74 6.34 -4.79
CA ASP A 395 11.36 5.12 -5.50
C ASP A 395 10.60 5.41 -6.81
N SER A 396 9.74 6.42 -6.80
CA SER A 396 8.98 6.82 -7.99
C SER A 396 9.90 7.38 -9.08
N MET A 397 10.81 8.26 -8.69
CA MET A 397 11.81 8.79 -9.63
C MET A 397 12.77 7.71 -10.07
N GLY A 398 13.17 6.80 -9.18
CA GLY A 398 14.02 5.64 -9.51
C GLY A 398 13.40 4.77 -10.60
N LEU A 399 12.10 4.47 -10.54
CA LEU A 399 11.38 3.75 -11.59
C LEU A 399 11.45 4.52 -12.93
N ILE A 400 11.15 5.82 -12.93
CA ILE A 400 11.18 6.64 -14.15
C ILE A 400 12.58 6.65 -14.76
N LEU A 401 13.62 6.83 -13.96
CA LEU A 401 15.01 6.85 -14.41
C LEU A 401 15.47 5.48 -14.93
N HIS A 402 15.02 4.40 -14.30
CA HIS A 402 15.25 3.05 -14.81
C HIS A 402 14.66 2.89 -16.22
N LEU A 403 13.40 3.27 -16.43
CA LEU A 403 12.74 3.20 -17.74
C LEU A 403 13.41 4.12 -18.77
N ILE A 404 13.91 5.30 -18.38
CA ILE A 404 14.71 6.17 -19.25
C ILE A 404 16.00 5.47 -19.67
N SER A 405 16.66 4.76 -18.76
CA SER A 405 17.90 4.03 -19.07
C SER A 405 17.68 2.90 -20.08
N GLU A 406 16.49 2.27 -20.04
CA GLU A 406 16.06 1.23 -20.99
C GLU A 406 15.55 1.79 -22.33
N GLY A 407 15.43 3.11 -22.49
CA GLY A 407 15.05 3.76 -23.74
C GLY A 407 13.74 4.53 -23.74
N GLY A 408 13.03 4.61 -22.60
CA GLY A 408 11.79 5.35 -22.42
C GLY A 408 11.96 6.87 -22.51
N THR A 409 12.31 7.41 -23.67
CA THR A 409 12.73 8.82 -23.86
C THR A 409 11.72 9.68 -24.60
N THR A 410 10.54 9.15 -24.86
CA THR A 410 9.38 9.88 -25.40
C THR A 410 8.13 9.49 -24.62
N ARG A 411 7.06 10.29 -24.68
CA ARG A 411 5.77 9.96 -24.02
C ARG A 411 5.29 8.56 -24.36
N GLN A 412 5.29 8.20 -25.64
CA GLN A 412 4.81 6.90 -26.11
C GLN A 412 5.69 5.74 -25.63
N LEU A 413 7.02 5.90 -25.65
CA LEU A 413 7.93 4.87 -25.16
C LEU A 413 7.78 4.71 -23.64
N MET A 414 7.76 5.81 -22.89
CA MET A 414 7.54 5.80 -21.44
C MET A 414 6.21 5.12 -21.07
N TYR A 415 5.10 5.46 -21.75
CA TYR A 415 3.82 4.83 -21.56
C TYR A 415 3.87 3.31 -21.79
N ASN A 416 4.44 2.89 -22.92
CA ASN A 416 4.57 1.48 -23.27
C ASN A 416 5.45 0.69 -22.29
N ASP A 417 6.49 1.32 -21.76
CA ASP A 417 7.41 0.68 -20.83
C ASP A 417 6.81 0.61 -19.43
N LEU A 418 6.07 1.64 -18.99
CA LEU A 418 5.27 1.58 -17.77
C LEU A 418 4.25 0.44 -17.78
N LEU A 419 3.57 0.21 -18.90
CA LEU A 419 2.61 -0.92 -19.03
C LEU A 419 3.27 -2.30 -18.91
N LYS A 420 4.60 -2.41 -19.10
CA LYS A 420 5.34 -3.68 -19.00
C LYS A 420 5.95 -3.91 -17.62
N VAL A 421 5.85 -2.94 -16.71
CA VAL A 421 6.39 -3.11 -15.35
C VAL A 421 5.63 -4.21 -14.63
N SER A 422 6.21 -5.39 -14.60
CA SER A 422 5.67 -6.56 -13.88
C SER A 422 6.27 -6.72 -12.49
N SER A 423 7.45 -6.15 -12.26
CA SER A 423 8.10 -6.08 -10.95
C SER A 423 9.27 -5.11 -11.01
N TYR A 424 9.23 -4.05 -10.23
CA TYR A 424 10.34 -3.15 -9.98
C TYR A 424 10.65 -3.15 -8.49
N ASP A 425 11.89 -3.49 -8.13
CA ASP A 425 12.34 -3.58 -6.74
C ASP A 425 12.67 -2.18 -6.22
N ALA A 426 11.69 -1.50 -5.63
CA ALA A 426 11.87 -0.25 -4.92
C ALA A 426 12.28 -0.49 -3.46
N VAL A 427 12.76 0.54 -2.76
CA VAL A 427 13.26 0.41 -1.38
C VAL A 427 12.15 0.15 -0.38
N LYS A 428 11.01 0.85 -0.54
CA LYS A 428 9.86 0.74 0.37
C LYS A 428 8.99 -0.51 0.13
N SER A 429 8.90 -0.96 -1.11
CA SER A 429 8.11 -2.12 -1.56
C SER A 429 8.33 -2.32 -3.04
N LYS A 430 7.88 -3.45 -3.60
CA LYS A 430 7.86 -3.64 -5.04
C LYS A 430 6.78 -2.78 -5.71
N ILE A 431 6.99 -2.48 -6.99
CA ILE A 431 5.99 -1.85 -7.85
C ILE A 431 5.64 -2.83 -8.96
N THR A 432 4.37 -3.22 -9.01
CA THR A 432 3.83 -4.18 -9.96
C THR A 432 2.51 -3.65 -10.52
N PHE A 433 2.46 -3.39 -11.83
CA PHE A 433 1.22 -2.99 -12.47
C PHE A 433 0.47 -4.22 -13.02
N ASP A 434 -0.53 -4.69 -12.29
CA ASP A 434 -1.38 -5.82 -12.72
C ASP A 434 -2.40 -5.34 -13.76
N ARG A 435 -1.96 -5.11 -15.01
CA ARG A 435 -2.78 -4.72 -16.19
C ARG A 435 -3.67 -3.49 -16.03
N LYS A 436 -3.74 -2.91 -14.84
CA LYS A 436 -4.64 -1.79 -14.49
C LYS A 436 -3.90 -0.48 -14.22
N ARG A 437 -2.60 -0.42 -14.45
CA ARG A 437 -1.75 0.76 -14.16
C ARG A 437 -1.78 1.21 -12.69
N VAL A 438 -2.27 0.34 -11.82
CA VAL A 438 -2.27 0.53 -10.36
C VAL A 438 -1.36 -0.50 -9.73
N ASN A 439 -0.49 -0.08 -8.81
CA ASN A 439 0.35 -1.02 -8.07
C ASN A 439 -0.51 -1.99 -7.26
N SER A 440 -0.25 -3.28 -7.37
CA SER A 440 -1.00 -4.33 -6.67
C SER A 440 -0.23 -4.96 -5.51
N GLU A 441 1.01 -4.56 -5.27
CA GLU A 441 1.85 -5.14 -4.21
C GLU A 441 1.60 -4.50 -2.85
N LEU A 442 1.34 -5.33 -1.84
CA LEU A 442 1.20 -4.94 -0.44
C LEU A 442 1.99 -5.85 0.48
N ASN A 443 2.55 -5.29 1.54
CA ASN A 443 3.11 -6.07 2.63
C ASN A 443 2.03 -6.35 3.67
N ILE A 444 2.00 -7.57 4.19
CA ILE A 444 1.24 -7.92 5.38
C ILE A 444 2.20 -7.88 6.57
N LEU A 445 1.90 -7.01 7.50
CA LEU A 445 2.77 -6.70 8.64
C LEU A 445 2.11 -7.08 9.96
N THR A 446 2.94 -7.28 10.97
CA THR A 446 2.56 -7.42 12.37
C THR A 446 3.52 -6.62 13.24
N TYR A 447 3.15 -6.42 14.51
CA TYR A 447 4.02 -5.80 15.50
C TYR A 447 4.30 -6.77 16.66
N ASP A 448 5.60 -7.05 16.87
CA ASP A 448 6.09 -7.84 18.00
C ASP A 448 7.47 -7.32 18.39
N HIS A 449 7.51 -6.37 19.32
CA HIS A 449 8.69 -5.61 19.70
C HIS A 449 9.41 -4.90 18.53
N GLY A 450 8.66 -4.54 17.50
CA GLY A 450 9.06 -3.93 16.25
C GLY A 450 8.21 -4.45 15.09
N LEU A 451 8.25 -3.74 13.97
CA LEU A 451 7.54 -4.12 12.76
C LEU A 451 8.15 -5.39 12.15
N LYS A 452 7.31 -6.33 11.76
CA LYS A 452 7.70 -7.56 11.08
C LYS A 452 6.82 -7.79 9.86
N ARG A 453 7.43 -8.07 8.72
CA ARG A 453 6.72 -8.50 7.52
C ARG A 453 6.43 -9.99 7.61
N ILE A 454 5.16 -10.35 7.50
CA ILE A 454 4.71 -11.74 7.44
C ILE A 454 4.89 -12.26 6.01
N CYS A 455 4.38 -11.51 5.03
CA CYS A 455 4.50 -11.82 3.60
C CYS A 455 4.28 -10.59 2.75
N THR A 456 4.52 -10.70 1.45
CA THR A 456 4.05 -9.78 0.42
C THR A 456 2.88 -10.47 -0.33
N TYR A 457 1.86 -9.70 -0.64
CA TYR A 457 0.61 -10.21 -1.22
C TYR A 457 0.31 -9.53 -2.54
#